data_d752eb240c24a1aab6debb9297d60baf
#
_entry.id   d752eb240c24a1aab6debb9297d60baf
#
_cell.length_a   1.000
_cell.length_b   1.000
_cell.length_c   1.000
_cell.angle_alpha   90.00
_cell.angle_beta   90.00
_cell.angle_gamma   90.00
#
_symmetry.space_group_name_H-M   'P 1'
#
loop_
_entity.id
_entity.type
_entity.pdbx_description
1 polymer ?
#
loop_
_entity_poly.entity_id
_entity_poly.type
_entity_poly.pdbx_seq_one_letter_code
_entity_poly.pdbx_strand_id
1 'polypeptide(L)'
;EEKNEIYKKLLYKMTPNDVSSDVVETLHALRNLGLKLAIGSSSKNTKLILKQIGLENFFDAISDGNNITKSKPDPEVFQKAAEYLGILPEHCLVVEDAVSGVEAALSGNMDCAGIGEAAKSSRITYRLSKFSDLMDFIQ
;
A
#
# COMPACT_ATOMS: atom_id res chain seq x y z
N GLU A 1 -4.28 5.18 -19.12
CA GLU A 1 -3.12 6.04 -19.18
C GLU A 1 -3.22 7.18 -18.18
N GLU A 2 -4.36 7.83 -18.08
CA GLU A 2 -4.56 8.81 -17.03
C GLU A 2 -4.54 8.16 -15.65
N LYS A 3 -4.99 6.90 -15.58
CA LYS A 3 -4.95 6.17 -14.32
C LYS A 3 -3.52 5.97 -13.84
N ASN A 4 -2.60 5.72 -14.78
CA ASN A 4 -1.20 5.54 -14.41
C ASN A 4 -0.58 6.81 -13.90
N GLU A 5 -1.08 7.96 -14.36
CA GLU A 5 -0.58 9.23 -13.86
C GLU A 5 -1.18 9.58 -12.52
N ILE A 6 -2.43 9.12 -12.25
CA ILE A 6 -3.08 9.38 -10.97
C ILE A 6 -2.38 8.59 -9.86
N TYR A 7 -2.10 7.33 -10.11
CA TYR A 7 -1.50 6.47 -9.09
C TYR A 7 -0.06 6.17 -9.45
N LYS A 8 0.87 6.92 -8.86
CA LYS A 8 2.29 6.75 -9.14
C LYS A 8 2.97 5.84 -8.15
N LYS A 9 2.25 5.43 -7.10
CA LYS A 9 2.80 4.49 -6.13
C LYS A 9 1.68 3.70 -5.48
N LEU A 10 2.04 2.54 -4.97
CA LEU A 10 1.16 1.68 -4.22
C LEU A 10 1.73 1.51 -2.82
N LEU A 11 0.87 1.66 -1.83
CA LEU A 11 1.22 1.40 -0.44
C LEU A 11 0.52 0.14 -0.02
N TYR A 12 1.27 -0.79 0.56
CA TYR A 12 0.71 -2.05 0.97
C TYR A 12 1.35 -2.52 2.27
N LYS A 13 0.50 -3.02 3.15
CA LYS A 13 0.95 -3.62 4.39
C LYS A 13 1.15 -5.11 4.14
N MET A 14 2.38 -5.58 4.31
CA MET A 14 2.68 -6.99 4.11
C MET A 14 2.99 -7.68 5.42
N THR A 15 2.56 -8.92 5.52
CA THR A 15 2.92 -9.81 6.62
C THR A 15 3.47 -11.09 6.03
N PRO A 16 4.12 -11.95 6.82
CA PRO A 16 4.63 -13.22 6.29
C PRO A 16 3.55 -14.09 5.65
N ASN A 17 2.28 -13.88 6.05
CA ASN A 17 1.17 -14.67 5.52
C ASN A 17 0.65 -14.16 4.19
N ASP A 18 1.13 -13.00 3.74
CA ASP A 18 0.62 -12.37 2.53
C ASP A 18 1.46 -12.67 1.29
N VAL A 19 2.44 -13.57 1.42
CA VAL A 19 3.34 -13.87 0.32
C VAL A 19 2.76 -15.01 -0.51
N SER A 20 1.83 -14.67 -1.39
CA SER A 20 1.30 -15.62 -2.35
C SER A 20 1.82 -15.26 -3.74
N SER A 21 1.74 -16.22 -4.66
CA SER A 21 2.14 -15.92 -6.03
C SER A 21 1.29 -14.82 -6.63
N ASP A 22 0.01 -14.75 -6.24
CA ASP A 22 -0.87 -13.70 -6.72
C ASP A 22 -0.33 -12.31 -6.34
N VAL A 23 0.08 -12.15 -5.09
CA VAL A 23 0.60 -10.88 -4.60
C VAL A 23 1.92 -10.55 -5.29
N VAL A 24 2.85 -11.50 -5.32
CA VAL A 24 4.18 -11.25 -5.86
C VAL A 24 4.12 -10.92 -7.35
N GLU A 25 3.33 -11.68 -8.10
CA GLU A 25 3.20 -11.44 -9.54
C GLU A 25 2.56 -10.09 -9.81
N THR A 26 1.57 -9.70 -9.01
CA THR A 26 0.91 -8.42 -9.19
C THR A 26 1.86 -7.28 -8.86
N LEU A 27 2.66 -7.42 -7.80
CA LEU A 27 3.65 -6.39 -7.46
C LEU A 27 4.65 -6.18 -8.61
N HIS A 28 5.12 -7.25 -9.24
CA HIS A 28 6.01 -7.13 -10.37
C HIS A 28 5.32 -6.46 -11.56
N ALA A 29 4.05 -6.82 -11.80
CA ALA A 29 3.30 -6.22 -12.90
C ALA A 29 3.11 -4.71 -12.69
N LEU A 30 2.82 -4.30 -11.45
CA LEU A 30 2.66 -2.88 -11.13
C LEU A 30 3.97 -2.13 -11.34
N ARG A 31 5.08 -2.71 -10.93
CA ARG A 31 6.38 -2.08 -11.15
C ARG A 31 6.66 -1.94 -12.64
N ASN A 32 6.29 -2.95 -13.44
CA ASN A 32 6.50 -2.90 -14.87
C ASN A 32 5.65 -1.83 -15.55
N LEU A 33 4.56 -1.41 -14.92
CA LEU A 33 3.74 -0.29 -15.41
C LEU A 33 4.34 1.07 -15.04
N GLY A 34 5.44 1.07 -14.32
CA GLY A 34 6.11 2.31 -13.95
C GLY A 34 5.68 2.91 -12.62
N LEU A 35 4.85 2.19 -11.84
CA LEU A 35 4.48 2.66 -10.52
C LEU A 35 5.62 2.46 -9.53
N LYS A 36 5.75 3.40 -8.60
CA LYS A 36 6.62 3.22 -7.45
C LYS A 36 5.85 2.48 -6.37
N LEU A 37 6.53 1.57 -5.69
CA LEU A 37 5.92 0.72 -4.70
C LEU A 37 6.54 0.99 -3.34
N ALA A 38 5.70 1.11 -2.32
CA ALA A 38 6.17 1.36 -0.97
C ALA A 38 5.35 0.58 0.03
N ILE A 39 5.93 0.35 1.20
CA ILE A 39 5.27 -0.28 2.33
C ILE A 39 4.89 0.81 3.33
N GLY A 40 3.67 0.71 3.87
CA GLY A 40 3.23 1.54 4.98
C GLY A 40 2.67 0.65 6.07
N SER A 41 3.44 0.36 7.09
CA SER A 41 3.07 -0.56 8.16
C SER A 41 3.40 0.04 9.51
N SER A 42 2.52 -0.18 10.49
CA SER A 42 2.80 0.29 11.86
C SER A 42 3.76 -0.62 12.62
N SER A 43 4.10 -1.76 12.07
CA SER A 43 5.00 -2.71 12.70
C SER A 43 6.44 -2.18 12.70
N LYS A 44 7.16 -2.39 13.81
CA LYS A 44 8.58 -2.05 13.88
C LYS A 44 9.46 -3.12 13.25
N ASN A 45 8.89 -4.25 12.90
CA ASN A 45 9.62 -5.39 12.34
C ASN A 45 9.45 -5.53 10.83
N THR A 46 8.94 -4.49 10.17
CA THR A 46 8.61 -4.56 8.75
C THR A 46 9.82 -4.96 7.89
N LYS A 47 10.98 -4.35 8.14
CA LYS A 47 12.16 -4.65 7.34
C LYS A 47 12.63 -6.08 7.53
N LEU A 48 12.53 -6.59 8.75
CA LEU A 48 12.88 -7.97 9.03
C LEU A 48 11.93 -8.93 8.30
N ILE A 49 10.63 -8.61 8.31
CA ILE A 49 9.64 -9.44 7.63
C ILE A 49 9.93 -9.47 6.13
N LEU A 50 10.23 -8.31 5.54
CA LEU A 50 10.54 -8.25 4.12
C LEU A 50 11.76 -9.08 3.77
N LYS A 51 12.78 -9.07 4.64
CA LYS A 51 13.96 -9.88 4.43
C LYS A 51 13.61 -11.37 4.47
N GLN A 52 12.78 -11.76 5.43
CA GLN A 52 12.40 -13.17 5.60
C GLN A 52 11.63 -13.71 4.39
N ILE A 53 10.85 -12.86 3.73
CA ILE A 53 10.04 -13.30 2.59
C ILE A 53 10.70 -12.99 1.25
N GLY A 54 11.97 -12.54 1.26
CA GLY A 54 12.73 -12.36 0.03
C GLY A 54 12.45 -11.07 -0.72
N LEU A 55 11.85 -10.09 -0.07
CA LEU A 55 11.51 -8.81 -0.70
C LEU A 55 12.27 -7.64 -0.08
N GLU A 56 13.45 -7.91 0.46
CA GLU A 56 14.20 -6.93 1.24
C GLU A 56 14.47 -5.64 0.47
N ASN A 57 14.82 -5.75 -0.81
CA ASN A 57 15.19 -4.60 -1.63
C ASN A 57 14.19 -4.32 -2.74
N PHE A 58 12.98 -4.87 -2.62
CA PHE A 58 12.01 -4.76 -3.69
C PHE A 58 11.31 -3.41 -3.74
N PHE A 59 11.01 -2.82 -2.59
CA PHE A 59 10.19 -1.61 -2.51
C PHE A 59 11.03 -0.36 -2.60
N ASP A 60 10.46 0.70 -3.18
CA ASP A 60 11.14 1.97 -3.36
C ASP A 60 11.25 2.76 -2.06
N ALA A 61 10.35 2.51 -1.11
CA ALA A 61 10.39 3.14 0.20
C ALA A 61 9.67 2.28 1.21
N ILE A 62 10.06 2.41 2.48
CA ILE A 62 9.44 1.72 3.59
C ILE A 62 9.17 2.73 4.68
N SER A 63 7.89 2.86 5.06
CA SER A 63 7.48 3.62 6.22
C SER A 63 6.94 2.63 7.23
N ASP A 64 7.52 2.59 8.42
CA ASP A 64 7.15 1.58 9.40
C ASP A 64 7.05 2.19 10.80
N GLY A 65 6.88 1.33 11.81
CA GLY A 65 6.69 1.79 13.18
C GLY A 65 7.89 2.51 13.78
N ASN A 66 9.05 2.47 13.12
CA ASN A 66 10.25 3.13 13.62
C ASN A 66 10.33 4.59 13.23
N ASN A 67 9.57 5.03 12.22
CA ASN A 67 9.64 6.41 11.75
C ASN A 67 8.37 7.21 11.99
N ILE A 68 7.44 6.67 12.78
CA ILE A 68 6.18 7.34 13.09
C ILE A 68 6.02 7.50 14.59
N THR A 69 5.19 8.47 15.00
CA THR A 69 4.80 8.65 16.39
C THR A 69 3.36 8.24 16.64
N LYS A 70 2.54 8.21 15.61
CA LYS A 70 1.13 7.87 15.72
C LYS A 70 0.79 6.75 14.74
N SER A 71 0.14 5.71 15.26
CA SER A 71 -0.28 4.56 14.46
C SER A 71 -1.63 4.81 13.81
N LYS A 72 -1.99 3.94 12.85
CA LYS A 72 -3.32 3.97 12.26
C LYS A 72 -4.38 3.94 13.35
N PRO A 73 -5.46 4.66 13.19
CA PRO A 73 -5.96 5.29 11.97
C PRO A 73 -5.36 6.66 11.63
N ASP A 74 -4.32 7.09 12.34
CA ASP A 74 -3.63 8.31 11.99
C ASP A 74 -2.93 8.12 10.63
N PRO A 75 -2.95 9.13 9.75
CA PRO A 75 -2.38 8.94 8.41
C PRO A 75 -0.86 9.01 8.36
N GLU A 76 -0.19 9.19 9.49
CA GLU A 76 1.26 9.49 9.49
C GLU A 76 2.08 8.47 8.73
N VAL A 77 1.81 7.17 8.90
CA VAL A 77 2.63 6.14 8.26
C VAL A 77 2.55 6.23 6.74
N PHE A 78 1.37 6.54 6.20
CA PHE A 78 1.21 6.68 4.76
C PHE A 78 1.73 8.02 4.25
N GLN A 79 1.55 9.08 5.05
CA GLN A 79 2.10 10.40 4.69
C GLN A 79 3.62 10.35 4.60
N LYS A 80 4.26 9.65 5.52
CA LYS A 80 5.72 9.48 5.48
C LYS A 80 6.16 8.70 4.25
N ALA A 81 5.42 7.63 3.91
CA ALA A 81 5.74 6.86 2.71
C ALA A 81 5.68 7.74 1.46
N ALA A 82 4.64 8.58 1.35
CA ALA A 82 4.49 9.48 0.22
C ALA A 82 5.66 10.47 0.18
N GLU A 83 6.04 11.00 1.34
CA GLU A 83 7.15 11.94 1.47
C GLU A 83 8.46 11.31 0.98
N TYR A 84 8.74 10.07 1.42
CA TYR A 84 9.97 9.39 1.04
C TYR A 84 10.07 9.19 -0.47
N LEU A 85 8.94 9.05 -1.15
CA LEU A 85 8.92 8.87 -2.59
C LEU A 85 8.81 10.19 -3.35
N GLY A 86 8.54 11.29 -2.65
CA GLY A 86 8.37 12.58 -3.29
C GLY A 86 7.12 12.66 -4.15
N ILE A 87 6.05 11.94 -3.77
CA ILE A 87 4.81 11.88 -4.54
C ILE A 87 3.68 12.42 -3.68
N LEU A 88 2.84 13.28 -4.30
CA LEU A 88 1.72 13.86 -3.58
C LEU A 88 0.71 12.78 -3.18
N PRO A 89 0.06 12.94 -2.02
CA PRO A 89 -0.92 11.93 -1.56
C PRO A 89 -2.03 11.64 -2.58
N GLU A 90 -2.48 12.65 -3.30
CA GLU A 90 -3.56 12.46 -4.27
C GLU A 90 -3.17 11.55 -5.42
N HIS A 91 -1.88 11.27 -5.59
CA HIS A 91 -1.38 10.35 -6.60
C HIS A 91 -1.00 8.99 -6.00
N CYS A 92 -1.44 8.73 -4.78
CA CYS A 92 -1.12 7.49 -4.08
C CYS A 92 -2.36 6.65 -3.89
N LEU A 93 -2.21 5.34 -4.10
CA LEU A 93 -3.25 4.37 -3.82
C LEU A 93 -2.77 3.45 -2.71
N VAL A 94 -3.55 3.33 -1.65
CA VAL A 94 -3.24 2.44 -0.54
C VAL A 94 -4.03 1.15 -0.70
N VAL A 95 -3.39 0.01 -0.52
CA VAL A 95 -4.08 -1.27 -0.45
C VAL A 95 -4.09 -1.70 1.01
N GLU A 96 -5.27 -1.92 1.57
CA GLU A 96 -5.42 -2.21 3.00
C GLU A 96 -6.38 -3.35 3.24
N ASP A 97 -6.10 -4.12 4.30
CA ASP A 97 -6.98 -5.20 4.73
C ASP A 97 -7.71 -4.89 6.04
N ALA A 98 -7.41 -3.76 6.67
CA ALA A 98 -8.01 -3.39 7.95
C ALA A 98 -8.72 -2.04 7.84
N VAL A 99 -9.82 -1.89 8.60
CA VAL A 99 -10.59 -0.66 8.58
C VAL A 99 -9.76 0.52 9.07
N SER A 100 -8.90 0.32 10.07
CA SER A 100 -8.05 1.40 10.56
C SER A 100 -7.12 1.91 9.47
N GLY A 101 -6.66 1.04 8.59
CA GLY A 101 -5.82 1.45 7.47
C GLY A 101 -6.59 2.24 6.43
N VAL A 102 -7.86 1.88 6.21
CA VAL A 102 -8.74 2.66 5.32
C VAL A 102 -8.88 4.08 5.84
N GLU A 103 -9.15 4.22 7.15
CA GLU A 103 -9.29 5.55 7.75
C GLU A 103 -8.00 6.35 7.62
N ALA A 104 -6.87 5.69 7.83
CA ALA A 104 -5.57 6.36 7.70
C ALA A 104 -5.34 6.87 6.28
N ALA A 105 -5.65 6.06 5.28
CA ALA A 105 -5.47 6.45 3.89
C ALA A 105 -6.35 7.65 3.54
N LEU A 106 -7.63 7.59 3.91
CA LEU A 106 -8.55 8.66 3.58
C LEU A 106 -8.21 9.95 4.31
N SER A 107 -7.80 9.84 5.59
CA SER A 107 -7.38 11.02 6.35
C SER A 107 -6.12 11.65 5.76
N GLY A 108 -5.32 10.87 5.04
CA GLY A 108 -4.12 11.36 4.37
C GLY A 108 -4.36 11.82 2.94
N ASN A 109 -5.62 11.91 2.52
CA ASN A 109 -5.99 12.33 1.15
C ASN A 109 -5.51 11.36 0.08
N MET A 110 -5.51 10.07 0.40
CA MET A 110 -5.14 9.02 -0.54
C MET A 110 -6.35 8.15 -0.83
N ASP A 111 -6.41 7.62 -2.05
CA ASP A 111 -7.42 6.63 -2.38
C ASP A 111 -7.06 5.30 -1.74
N CYS A 112 -8.07 4.46 -1.54
CA CYS A 112 -7.86 3.18 -0.86
C CYS A 112 -8.58 2.06 -1.59
N ALA A 113 -7.83 0.99 -1.87
CA ALA A 113 -8.41 -0.26 -2.34
C ALA A 113 -8.46 -1.19 -1.12
N GLY A 114 -9.65 -1.69 -0.82
CA GLY A 114 -9.86 -2.53 0.36
C GLY A 114 -9.97 -4.00 -0.02
N ILE A 115 -9.28 -4.84 0.74
CA ILE A 115 -9.33 -6.28 0.57
C ILE A 115 -9.63 -6.90 1.94
N GLY A 116 -10.21 -8.10 1.96
CA GLY A 116 -10.55 -8.76 3.23
C GLY A 116 -11.56 -7.96 4.02
N GLU A 117 -11.26 -7.70 5.30
CA GLU A 117 -12.18 -6.93 6.16
C GLU A 117 -12.38 -5.51 5.64
N ALA A 118 -11.34 -4.92 5.10
CA ALA A 118 -11.45 -3.56 4.56
C ALA A 118 -12.38 -3.50 3.34
N ALA A 119 -12.57 -4.61 2.64
CA ALA A 119 -13.47 -4.65 1.49
C ALA A 119 -14.93 -4.42 1.89
N LYS A 120 -15.25 -4.59 3.17
CA LYS A 120 -16.61 -4.38 3.68
C LYS A 120 -16.90 -2.91 3.97
N SER A 121 -15.89 -2.06 3.97
CA SER A 121 -16.08 -0.64 4.24
C SER A 121 -16.79 0.03 3.07
N SER A 122 -17.73 0.92 3.37
CA SER A 122 -18.40 1.72 2.35
C SER A 122 -17.54 2.90 1.88
N ARG A 123 -16.40 3.14 2.54
CA ARG A 123 -15.58 4.32 2.27
C ARG A 123 -14.41 4.07 1.33
N ILE A 124 -14.17 2.82 0.93
CA ILE A 124 -13.06 2.50 0.04
C ILE A 124 -13.33 2.97 -1.39
N THR A 125 -12.25 3.26 -2.11
CA THR A 125 -12.35 3.67 -3.51
C THR A 125 -12.60 2.47 -4.42
N TYR A 126 -11.88 1.38 -4.17
CA TYR A 126 -12.00 0.14 -4.94
C TYR A 126 -12.12 -1.04 -3.99
N ARG A 127 -12.92 -2.04 -4.41
CA ARG A 127 -13.10 -3.25 -3.61
C ARG A 127 -12.42 -4.41 -4.32
N LEU A 128 -11.56 -5.13 -3.60
CA LEU A 128 -10.80 -6.25 -4.15
C LEU A 128 -11.22 -7.54 -3.51
N SER A 129 -11.41 -8.59 -4.33
CA SER A 129 -11.56 -9.95 -3.83
C SER A 129 -10.20 -10.60 -3.65
N LYS A 130 -9.27 -10.28 -4.54
CA LYS A 130 -7.88 -10.74 -4.46
C LYS A 130 -6.98 -9.60 -4.91
N PHE A 131 -5.70 -9.72 -4.57
CA PHE A 131 -4.77 -8.63 -4.79
C PHE A 131 -4.64 -8.27 -6.29
N SER A 132 -4.66 -9.27 -7.15
CA SER A 132 -4.52 -9.03 -8.60
C SER A 132 -5.69 -8.27 -9.22
N ASP A 133 -6.81 -8.15 -8.50
CA ASP A 133 -7.92 -7.31 -8.99
C ASP A 133 -7.50 -5.85 -9.17
N LEU A 134 -6.40 -5.44 -8.53
CA LEU A 134 -5.85 -4.10 -8.73
C LEU A 134 -5.59 -3.79 -10.18
N MET A 135 -5.21 -4.78 -10.97
CA MET A 135 -4.88 -4.57 -12.37
C MET A 135 -6.08 -4.05 -13.18
N ASP A 136 -7.29 -4.34 -12.70
CA ASP A 136 -8.50 -3.88 -13.38
C ASP A 136 -8.72 -2.38 -13.21
N PHE A 137 -8.13 -1.78 -12.17
CA PHE A 137 -8.38 -0.38 -11.84
C PHE A 137 -7.21 0.53 -12.19
N ILE A 138 -6.02 -0.01 -12.41
CA ILE A 138 -4.82 0.80 -12.59
C ILE A 138 -4.48 0.95 -14.07
N GLN A 139 -4.90 0.02 -14.86
CA GLN A 139 -4.70 0.14 -16.29
C GLN A 139 -5.66 1.12 -16.89
#